data_1c83df328bbc228d1d9b4291ce00782e
#
_entry.id   1c83df328bbc228d1d9b4291ce00782e
#
_cell.length_a   1.000
_cell.length_b   1.000
_cell.length_c   1.000
_cell.angle_alpha   90.00
_cell.angle_beta   90.00
_cell.angle_gamma   90.00
#
_symmetry.space_group_name_H-M   'P 1'
#
loop_
_entity.id
_entity.type
_entity.pdbx_description
1 polymer ?
#
loop_
_entity_poly.entity_id
_entity_poly.type
_entity_poly.pdbx_seq_one_letter_code
_entity_poly.pdbx_strand_id
1 'polypeptide(L)'
;MENKNEKVEKFIQIGELAKKARVTPRTIKHYEDKGLLKPFKKTQGGFRLYQDDKVKLVERIRQLKKAGFSLREVKEMEEIDGIVEENIFEKVDDNELNKMIKFLQSQLIKTEERLNETIKVKKGLEEVIEFLKKRKRT
;
A
#
# COMPACT_ATOMS: atom_id res chain seq x y z
N MET A 1 13.36 22.05 -28.44
CA MET A 1 13.19 22.21 -27.01
C MET A 1 13.44 20.86 -26.35
N GLU A 2 14.49 20.78 -25.60
CA GLU A 2 14.86 19.57 -24.88
C GLU A 2 13.88 19.36 -23.75
N ASN A 3 13.21 18.22 -23.75
CA ASN A 3 12.38 17.77 -22.64
C ASN A 3 13.30 17.43 -21.46
N LYS A 4 13.41 18.37 -20.53
CA LYS A 4 14.21 18.20 -19.30
C LYS A 4 13.62 17.19 -18.30
N ASN A 5 12.62 16.40 -18.70
CA ASN A 5 11.89 15.43 -17.86
C ASN A 5 12.04 13.99 -18.32
N GLU A 6 13.10 13.65 -19.04
CA GLU A 6 13.47 12.24 -19.15
C GLU A 6 13.99 11.79 -17.78
N LYS A 7 13.07 11.29 -16.95
CA LYS A 7 13.46 10.51 -15.79
C LYS A 7 14.24 9.31 -16.31
N VAL A 8 15.53 9.27 -16.01
CA VAL A 8 16.35 8.09 -16.24
C VAL A 8 15.71 6.97 -15.42
N GLU A 9 15.02 6.05 -16.10
CA GLU A 9 14.41 4.91 -15.46
C GLU A 9 15.52 4.03 -14.87
N LYS A 10 15.54 3.96 -13.56
CA LYS A 10 16.46 3.11 -12.84
C LYS A 10 15.79 1.77 -12.54
N PHE A 11 16.49 0.70 -12.87
CA PHE A 11 16.04 -0.65 -12.59
C PHE A 11 16.82 -1.22 -11.41
N ILE A 12 16.12 -1.95 -10.58
CA ILE A 12 16.67 -2.61 -9.39
C ILE A 12 16.26 -4.07 -9.37
N GLN A 13 17.07 -4.89 -8.71
CA GLN A 13 16.76 -6.30 -8.50
C GLN A 13 15.86 -6.48 -7.27
N ILE A 14 15.27 -7.68 -7.14
CA ILE A 14 14.34 -8.00 -6.06
C ILE A 14 14.91 -7.75 -4.66
N GLY A 15 16.19 -8.06 -4.44
CA GLY A 15 16.84 -7.84 -3.13
C GLY A 15 16.91 -6.37 -2.75
N GLU A 16 17.24 -5.51 -3.70
CA GLU A 16 17.28 -4.05 -3.50
C GLU A 16 15.87 -3.48 -3.29
N LEU A 17 14.89 -3.92 -4.08
CA LEU A 17 13.49 -3.52 -3.92
C LEU A 17 12.98 -3.89 -2.53
N ALA A 18 13.20 -5.12 -2.10
CA ALA A 18 12.79 -5.61 -0.79
C ALA A 18 13.42 -4.79 0.35
N LYS A 19 14.72 -4.54 0.26
CA LYS A 19 15.46 -3.75 1.26
C LYS A 19 14.92 -2.32 1.36
N LYS A 20 14.73 -1.64 0.23
CA LYS A 20 14.22 -0.27 0.19
C LYS A 20 12.78 -0.16 0.70
N ALA A 21 11.95 -1.14 0.39
CA ALA A 21 10.55 -1.18 0.82
C ALA A 21 10.34 -1.80 2.21
N ARG A 22 11.41 -2.26 2.87
CA ARG A 22 11.39 -2.87 4.19
C ARG A 22 10.54 -4.14 4.27
N VAL A 23 10.64 -4.96 3.26
CA VAL A 23 10.02 -6.28 3.18
C VAL A 23 11.08 -7.32 2.80
N THR A 24 10.70 -8.59 2.77
CA THR A 24 11.59 -9.66 2.30
C THR A 24 11.39 -9.90 0.80
N PRO A 25 12.40 -10.48 0.10
CA PRO A 25 12.21 -10.93 -1.28
C PRO A 25 11.04 -11.90 -1.44
N ARG A 26 10.80 -12.75 -0.45
CA ARG A 26 9.64 -13.66 -0.41
C ARG A 26 8.32 -12.90 -0.45
N THR A 27 8.22 -11.78 0.28
CA THR A 27 7.05 -10.91 0.28
C THR A 27 6.83 -10.31 -1.11
N ILE A 28 7.89 -9.86 -1.80
CA ILE A 28 7.81 -9.36 -3.17
C ILE A 28 7.23 -10.43 -4.11
N LYS A 29 7.75 -11.65 -4.04
CA LYS A 29 7.24 -12.78 -4.83
C LYS A 29 5.77 -13.07 -4.54
N HIS A 30 5.38 -12.99 -3.28
CA HIS A 30 3.99 -13.18 -2.88
C HIS A 30 3.07 -12.10 -3.49
N TYR A 31 3.51 -10.85 -3.49
CA TYR A 31 2.76 -9.76 -4.13
C TYR A 31 2.65 -9.95 -5.64
N GLU A 32 3.70 -10.45 -6.28
CA GLU A 32 3.66 -10.82 -7.71
C GLU A 32 2.62 -11.93 -7.96
N ASP A 33 2.64 -12.98 -7.16
CA ASP A 33 1.72 -14.11 -7.28
C ASP A 33 0.25 -13.67 -7.12
N LYS A 34 0.01 -12.64 -6.31
CA LYS A 34 -1.31 -12.06 -6.11
C LYS A 34 -1.70 -11.00 -7.15
N GLY A 35 -0.82 -10.72 -8.09
CA GLY A 35 -1.09 -9.76 -9.16
C GLY A 35 -1.00 -8.29 -8.75
N LEU A 36 -0.37 -8.00 -7.61
CA LEU A 36 -0.19 -6.64 -7.10
C LEU A 36 1.04 -5.93 -7.68
N LEU A 37 1.99 -6.70 -8.16
CA LEU A 37 3.27 -6.23 -8.63
C LEU A 37 3.71 -7.08 -9.82
N LYS A 38 4.28 -6.42 -10.84
CA LYS A 38 4.87 -7.11 -11.99
C LYS A 38 6.32 -6.67 -12.15
N PRO A 39 7.27 -7.60 -12.41
CA PRO A 39 8.61 -7.20 -12.81
C PRO A 39 8.55 -6.53 -14.18
N PHE A 40 9.44 -5.58 -14.41
CA PHE A 40 9.55 -4.94 -15.72
C PHE A 40 10.02 -5.94 -16.79
N LYS A 41 11.09 -6.66 -16.46
CA LYS A 41 11.62 -7.75 -17.30
C LYS A 41 12.46 -8.71 -16.47
N LYS A 42 12.73 -9.87 -17.07
CA LYS A 42 13.73 -10.81 -16.56
C LYS A 42 15.00 -10.69 -17.41
N THR A 43 16.17 -10.71 -16.77
CA THR A 43 17.45 -10.79 -17.46
C THR A 43 17.68 -12.17 -18.05
N GLN A 44 18.69 -12.34 -18.89
CA GLN A 44 19.09 -13.64 -19.46
C GLN A 44 19.43 -14.66 -18.37
N GLY A 45 19.97 -14.22 -17.23
CA GLY A 45 20.25 -15.06 -16.08
C GLY A 45 19.03 -15.39 -15.21
N GLY A 46 17.83 -14.99 -15.61
CA GLY A 46 16.59 -15.22 -14.85
C GLY A 46 16.34 -14.26 -13.70
N PHE A 47 17.13 -13.21 -13.57
CA PHE A 47 16.95 -12.18 -12.55
C PHE A 47 15.79 -11.23 -12.91
N ARG A 48 14.90 -10.98 -11.95
CA ARG A 48 13.81 -10.03 -12.12
C ARG A 48 14.31 -8.61 -11.89
N LEU A 49 13.94 -7.71 -12.82
CA LEU A 49 14.21 -6.29 -12.72
C LEU A 49 12.90 -5.53 -12.51
N TYR A 50 12.93 -4.58 -11.61
CA TYR A 50 11.82 -3.69 -11.27
C TYR A 50 12.21 -2.25 -11.51
N GLN A 51 11.25 -1.43 -11.90
CA GLN A 51 11.45 0.02 -11.89
C GLN A 51 11.56 0.48 -10.42
N ASP A 52 12.43 1.44 -10.14
CA ASP A 52 12.67 1.91 -8.78
C ASP A 52 11.45 2.61 -8.15
N ASP A 53 10.52 3.10 -8.96
CA ASP A 53 9.24 3.65 -8.49
C ASP A 53 8.34 2.61 -7.81
N LYS A 54 8.60 1.31 -8.03
CA LYS A 54 7.88 0.22 -7.38
C LYS A 54 8.12 0.15 -5.86
N VAL A 55 9.17 0.78 -5.36
CA VAL A 55 9.41 0.90 -3.92
C VAL A 55 8.21 1.52 -3.22
N LYS A 56 7.68 2.61 -3.75
CA LYS A 56 6.49 3.29 -3.18
C LYS A 56 5.25 2.41 -3.19
N LEU A 57 5.05 1.66 -4.26
CA LEU A 57 3.93 0.72 -4.36
C LEU A 57 4.02 -0.37 -3.29
N VAL A 58 5.19 -0.98 -3.14
CA VAL A 58 5.41 -2.03 -2.13
C VAL A 58 5.24 -1.49 -0.71
N GLU A 59 5.75 -0.30 -0.43
CA GLU A 59 5.55 0.37 0.87
C GLU A 59 4.07 0.62 1.15
N ARG A 60 3.31 1.08 0.17
CA ARG A 60 1.86 1.31 0.31
C ARG A 60 1.12 0.01 0.57
N ILE A 61 1.42 -1.06 -0.16
CA ILE A 61 0.83 -2.39 0.07
C ILE A 61 1.12 -2.83 1.51
N ARG A 62 2.35 -2.69 1.96
CA ARG A 62 2.75 -3.04 3.33
C ARG A 62 1.97 -2.25 4.37
N GLN A 63 1.82 -0.95 4.19
CA GLN A 63 1.05 -0.08 5.10
C GLN A 63 -0.42 -0.48 5.16
N LEU A 64 -1.05 -0.75 4.02
CA LEU A 64 -2.43 -1.20 3.96
C LEU A 64 -2.61 -2.56 4.62
N LYS A 65 -1.68 -3.48 4.44
CA LYS A 65 -1.68 -4.77 5.13
C LYS A 65 -1.60 -4.60 6.65
N LYS A 66 -0.76 -3.70 7.13
CA LYS A 66 -0.67 -3.37 8.58
C LYS A 66 -1.96 -2.77 9.11
N ALA A 67 -2.66 -1.97 8.30
CA ALA A 67 -3.96 -1.42 8.66
C ALA A 67 -5.07 -2.48 8.67
N GLY A 68 -4.77 -3.70 8.23
CA GLY A 68 -5.67 -4.84 8.29
C GLY A 68 -6.45 -5.12 7.01
N PHE A 69 -6.10 -4.48 5.89
CA PHE A 69 -6.69 -4.81 4.60
C PHE A 69 -6.14 -6.13 4.06
N SER A 70 -7.00 -6.94 3.42
CA SER A 70 -6.57 -8.13 2.72
C SER A 70 -5.83 -7.76 1.42
N LEU A 71 -5.01 -8.66 0.88
CA LEU A 71 -4.35 -8.42 -0.40
C LEU A 71 -5.35 -8.24 -1.55
N ARG A 72 -6.49 -8.92 -1.49
CA ARG A 72 -7.57 -8.76 -2.45
C ARG A 72 -8.16 -7.35 -2.40
N GLU A 73 -8.42 -6.85 -1.20
CA GLU A 73 -8.90 -5.48 -0.99
C GLU A 73 -7.88 -4.45 -1.46
N VAL A 74 -6.60 -4.66 -1.15
CA VAL A 74 -5.50 -3.79 -1.60
C VAL A 74 -5.42 -3.77 -3.12
N LYS A 75 -5.53 -4.92 -3.77
CA LYS A 75 -5.51 -5.01 -5.24
C LYS A 75 -6.64 -4.20 -5.87
N GLU A 76 -7.84 -4.33 -5.34
CA GLU A 76 -9.01 -3.59 -5.83
C GLU A 76 -8.83 -2.08 -5.63
N MET A 77 -8.28 -1.66 -4.49
CA MET A 77 -7.95 -0.26 -4.23
C MET A 77 -6.91 0.29 -5.22
N GLU A 78 -5.87 -0.48 -5.51
CA GLU A 78 -4.83 -0.09 -6.47
C GLU A 78 -5.38 0.03 -7.90
N GLU A 79 -6.29 -0.84 -8.30
CA GLU A 79 -6.95 -0.77 -9.60
C GLU A 79 -7.79 0.51 -9.73
N ILE A 80 -8.51 0.88 -8.68
CA ILE A 80 -9.29 2.13 -8.64
C ILE A 80 -8.36 3.34 -8.67
N ASP A 81 -7.29 3.34 -7.89
CA ASP A 81 -6.31 4.42 -7.88
C ASP A 81 -5.69 4.62 -9.27
N GLY A 82 -5.38 3.54 -9.97
CA GLY A 82 -4.89 3.60 -11.35
C GLY A 82 -5.86 4.28 -12.30
N ILE A 83 -7.15 4.00 -12.19
CA ILE A 83 -8.20 4.67 -13.01
C ILE A 83 -8.24 6.17 -12.71
N VAL A 84 -8.13 6.55 -11.44
CA VAL A 84 -8.15 7.95 -11.00
C VAL A 84 -6.90 8.68 -11.48
N GLU A 85 -5.72 8.11 -11.28
CA GLU A 85 -4.44 8.73 -11.66
C GLU A 85 -4.31 8.92 -13.18
N GLU A 86 -4.73 7.93 -13.96
CA GLU A 86 -4.67 7.97 -15.42
C GLU A 86 -5.85 8.71 -16.04
N ASN A 87 -6.85 9.08 -15.23
CA ASN A 87 -8.06 9.78 -15.67
C ASN A 87 -8.77 9.08 -16.85
N ILE A 88 -8.85 7.75 -16.78
CA ILE A 88 -9.43 6.92 -17.85
C ILE A 88 -10.92 6.60 -17.62
N PHE A 89 -11.66 7.59 -17.17
CA PHE A 89 -13.10 7.43 -16.87
C PHE A 89 -13.97 7.18 -18.09
N GLU A 90 -13.50 7.51 -19.29
CA GLU A 90 -14.24 7.30 -20.55
C GLU A 90 -14.60 5.83 -20.79
N LYS A 91 -13.83 4.90 -20.22
CA LYS A 91 -14.04 3.46 -20.35
C LYS A 91 -14.84 2.85 -19.21
N VAL A 92 -15.28 3.68 -18.27
CA VAL A 92 -15.97 3.24 -17.04
C VAL A 92 -17.39 3.81 -17.05
N ASP A 93 -18.38 2.96 -17.03
CA ASP A 93 -19.78 3.42 -16.98
C ASP A 93 -20.21 3.76 -15.54
N ASP A 94 -21.35 4.42 -15.40
CA ASP A 94 -21.87 4.84 -14.10
C ASP A 94 -22.14 3.67 -13.15
N ASN A 95 -22.51 2.52 -13.67
CA ASN A 95 -22.72 1.32 -12.86
C ASN A 95 -21.42 0.83 -12.23
N GLU A 96 -20.34 0.82 -13.01
CA GLU A 96 -18.99 0.47 -12.51
C GLU A 96 -18.49 1.51 -11.51
N LEU A 97 -18.69 2.80 -11.77
CA LEU A 97 -18.34 3.87 -10.83
C LEU A 97 -19.09 3.69 -9.51
N ASN A 98 -20.37 3.38 -9.56
CA ASN A 98 -21.18 3.14 -8.35
C ASN A 98 -20.65 1.94 -7.53
N LYS A 99 -20.20 0.88 -8.20
CA LYS A 99 -19.59 -0.28 -7.52
C LYS A 99 -18.27 0.11 -6.82
N MET A 100 -17.44 0.90 -7.49
CA MET A 100 -16.18 1.40 -6.93
C MET A 100 -16.44 2.29 -5.70
N ILE A 101 -17.40 3.19 -5.80
CA ILE A 101 -17.81 4.07 -4.70
C ILE A 101 -18.27 3.24 -3.50
N LYS A 102 -19.15 2.28 -3.71
CA LYS A 102 -19.66 1.40 -2.64
C LYS A 102 -18.55 0.60 -1.98
N PHE A 103 -17.63 0.09 -2.78
CA PHE A 103 -16.46 -0.63 -2.27
C PHE A 103 -15.62 0.28 -1.37
N LEU A 104 -15.26 1.48 -1.84
CA LEU A 104 -14.46 2.43 -1.06
C LEU A 104 -15.18 2.91 0.20
N GLN A 105 -16.49 3.15 0.12
CA GLN A 105 -17.31 3.50 1.29
C GLN A 105 -17.29 2.38 2.34
N SER A 106 -17.36 1.12 1.92
CA SER A 106 -17.27 -0.04 2.80
C SER A 106 -15.88 -0.10 3.47
N GLN A 107 -14.80 0.15 2.74
CA GLN A 107 -13.46 0.19 3.31
C GLN A 107 -13.28 1.37 4.28
N LEU A 108 -13.88 2.51 3.97
CA LEU A 108 -13.86 3.68 4.85
C LEU A 108 -14.54 3.39 6.20
N ILE A 109 -15.70 2.76 6.18
CA ILE A 109 -16.43 2.36 7.42
C ILE A 109 -15.56 1.44 8.27
N LYS A 110 -14.95 0.42 7.68
CA LYS A 110 -14.05 -0.50 8.40
C LYS A 110 -12.85 0.22 8.99
N THR A 111 -12.30 1.18 8.27
CA THR A 111 -11.16 1.99 8.72
C THR A 111 -11.54 2.88 9.89
N GLU A 112 -12.70 3.50 9.84
CA GLU A 112 -13.24 4.32 10.94
C GLU A 112 -13.48 3.50 12.20
N GLU A 113 -14.01 2.28 12.07
CA GLU A 113 -14.20 1.36 13.20
C GLU A 113 -12.87 0.99 13.86
N ARG A 114 -11.84 0.67 13.05
CA ARG A 114 -10.49 0.37 13.56
C ARG A 114 -9.87 1.58 14.24
N LEU A 115 -10.05 2.76 13.66
CA LEU A 115 -9.57 4.01 14.25
C LEU A 115 -10.20 4.23 15.62
N ASN A 116 -11.51 4.07 15.73
CA ASN A 116 -12.22 4.23 17.00
C ASN A 116 -11.78 3.23 18.06
N GLU A 117 -11.55 1.97 17.69
CA GLU A 117 -11.03 0.94 18.59
C GLU A 117 -9.60 1.30 19.06
N THR A 118 -8.76 1.77 18.16
CA THR A 118 -7.39 2.20 18.49
C THR A 118 -7.38 3.41 19.41
N ILE A 119 -8.28 4.36 19.22
CA ILE A 119 -8.47 5.52 20.10
C ILE A 119 -8.84 5.07 21.50
N LYS A 120 -9.72 4.09 21.66
CA LYS A 120 -10.10 3.52 22.95
C LYS A 120 -8.90 2.89 23.68
N VAL A 121 -8.08 2.13 22.94
CA VAL A 121 -6.85 1.53 23.50
C VAL A 121 -5.89 2.63 23.95
N LYS A 122 -5.69 3.64 23.11
CA LYS A 122 -4.84 4.80 23.45
C LYS A 122 -5.30 5.47 24.75
N LYS A 123 -6.58 5.74 24.87
CA LYS A 123 -7.17 6.33 26.08
C LYS A 123 -6.90 5.48 27.33
N GLY A 124 -7.12 4.17 27.21
CA GLY A 124 -6.85 3.24 28.31
C GLY A 124 -5.40 3.26 28.75
N LEU A 125 -4.46 3.30 27.80
CA LEU A 125 -3.03 3.40 28.10
C LEU A 125 -2.68 4.72 28.79
N GLU A 126 -3.22 5.83 28.31
CA GLU A 126 -3.01 7.15 28.90
C GLU A 126 -3.50 7.19 30.36
N GLU A 127 -4.68 6.65 30.62
CA GLU A 127 -5.26 6.58 31.98
C GLU A 127 -4.39 5.75 32.93
N VAL A 128 -3.90 4.60 32.50
CA VAL A 128 -3.01 3.76 33.31
C VAL A 128 -1.67 4.46 33.57
N ILE A 129 -1.11 5.10 32.56
CA ILE A 129 0.14 5.86 32.70
C ILE A 129 -0.04 6.97 33.74
N GLU A 130 -1.10 7.76 33.65
CA GLU A 130 -1.39 8.83 34.61
C GLU A 130 -1.58 8.31 36.02
N PHE A 131 -2.31 7.20 36.16
CA PHE A 131 -2.49 6.53 37.45
C PHE A 131 -1.15 6.13 38.08
N LEU A 132 -0.27 5.52 37.30
CA LEU A 132 1.05 5.09 37.77
C LEU A 132 1.96 6.27 38.12
N LYS A 133 1.93 7.34 37.32
CA LYS A 133 2.68 8.56 37.59
C LYS A 133 2.30 9.18 38.94
N LYS A 134 1.03 9.21 39.26
CA LYS A 134 0.53 9.73 40.55
C LYS A 134 0.94 8.85 41.73
N ARG A 135 1.20 7.57 41.50
CA ARG A 135 1.65 6.64 42.53
C ARG A 135 3.16 6.62 42.70
N LYS A 136 3.89 7.17 41.77
CA LYS A 136 5.35 7.21 41.80
C LYS A 136 5.79 8.09 42.96
N ARG A 137 6.58 7.51 43.89
CA ARG A 137 7.23 8.25 44.96
C ARG A 137 8.43 9.00 44.42
N THR A 138 8.47 10.27 44.68
CA THR A 138 9.64 11.11 44.36
C THR A 138 10.75 10.90 45.38
#